data_571dd1f8a6bdb4501778234b11e188c6
#
_entry.id   571dd1f8a6bdb4501778234b11e188c6
#
_cell.length_a   1.000
_cell.length_b   1.000
_cell.length_c   1.000
_cell.angle_alpha   90.00
_cell.angle_beta   90.00
_cell.angle_gamma   90.00
#
_symmetry.space_group_name_H-M   'P 1'
#
loop_
_entity.id
_entity.type
_entity.pdbx_description
1 polymer ?
#
loop_
_entity_poly.entity_id
_entity_poly.type
_entity_poly.pdbx_seq_one_letter_code
_entity_poly.pdbx_strand_id
1 'polypeptide(L)'
;MEQIKSQYIELVRFNLKAGVTTEQFLSAEKNIRGGAIQKQAGYQGRDIYQDVDGSWLIILRWDNKEAAEAWTPIFMTLKEGQAFGSLLDFSSARQEHYTLVNP
;
A
#
# COMPACT_ATOMS: atom_id res chain seq x y z
N MET A 1 28.93 -3.37 -1.13
CA MET A 1 27.73 -3.08 -0.40
C MET A 1 26.53 -3.83 -0.94
N GLU A 2 25.82 -4.42 -0.07
CA GLU A 2 24.65 -5.16 -0.46
C GLU A 2 23.46 -4.29 -0.71
N GLN A 3 22.78 -4.60 -1.76
CA GLN A 3 21.54 -3.92 -2.07
C GLN A 3 20.38 -4.77 -1.55
N ILE A 4 19.55 -4.16 -0.72
CA ILE A 4 18.37 -4.83 -0.22
C ILE A 4 17.35 -4.91 -1.33
N LYS A 5 16.92 -6.11 -1.64
CA LYS A 5 15.90 -6.34 -2.66
C LYS A 5 14.61 -6.81 -2.02
N SER A 6 13.53 -6.31 -2.52
CA SER A 6 12.22 -6.77 -2.16
C SER A 6 12.02 -8.20 -2.64
N GLN A 7 11.58 -9.08 -1.75
CA GLN A 7 11.33 -10.49 -2.07
C GLN A 7 9.87 -10.75 -2.39
N TYR A 8 9.01 -9.87 -1.93
CA TYR A 8 7.57 -10.05 -2.04
C TYR A 8 6.92 -8.69 -2.23
N ILE A 9 6.03 -8.59 -3.22
CA ILE A 9 5.32 -7.34 -3.46
C ILE A 9 3.81 -7.55 -3.43
N GLU A 10 3.12 -6.52 -2.96
CA GLU A 10 1.67 -6.45 -3.01
C GLU A 10 1.29 -5.27 -3.89
N LEU A 11 0.38 -5.50 -4.81
CA LEU A 11 -0.18 -4.45 -5.65
C LEU A 11 -1.64 -4.26 -5.26
N VAL A 12 -2.03 -3.01 -5.06
CA VAL A 12 -3.43 -2.69 -4.76
C VAL A 12 -3.89 -1.66 -5.77
N ARG A 13 -4.90 -2.03 -6.56
CA ARG A 13 -5.51 -1.13 -7.56
C ARG A 13 -6.88 -0.72 -7.07
N PHE A 14 -7.23 0.55 -7.25
CA PHE A 14 -8.52 1.04 -6.77
C PHE A 14 -8.86 2.40 -7.36
N ASN A 15 -10.14 2.74 -7.25
CA ASN A 15 -10.64 4.09 -7.49
C ASN A 15 -11.00 4.72 -6.16
N LEU A 16 -11.00 6.04 -6.12
CA LEU A 16 -11.49 6.78 -4.95
C LEU A 16 -13.02 6.84 -5.01
N LYS A 17 -13.63 7.00 -3.85
CA LYS A 17 -15.07 7.27 -3.79
C LYS A 17 -15.38 8.58 -4.50
N ALA A 18 -16.59 8.68 -5.03
CA ALA A 18 -17.07 9.90 -5.65
C ALA A 18 -16.96 11.06 -4.65
N GLY A 19 -16.45 12.20 -5.13
CA GLY A 19 -16.30 13.39 -4.29
C GLY A 19 -14.99 13.48 -3.52
N VAL A 20 -14.21 12.40 -3.47
CA VAL A 20 -12.89 12.45 -2.84
C VAL A 20 -11.90 13.10 -3.80
N THR A 21 -11.18 14.09 -3.29
CA THR A 21 -10.18 14.79 -4.12
C THR A 21 -8.84 14.09 -4.04
N THR A 22 -8.01 14.32 -5.05
CA THR A 22 -6.64 13.84 -5.07
C THR A 22 -5.88 14.34 -3.84
N GLU A 23 -6.10 15.58 -3.46
CA GLU A 23 -5.43 16.17 -2.29
C GLU A 23 -5.79 15.45 -1.00
N GLN A 24 -7.06 15.10 -0.80
CA GLN A 24 -7.49 14.35 0.36
C GLN A 24 -6.81 12.98 0.40
N PHE A 25 -6.76 12.33 -0.75
CA PHE A 25 -6.13 11.02 -0.85
C PHE A 25 -4.63 11.09 -0.56
N LEU A 26 -3.93 12.03 -1.15
CA LEU A 26 -2.48 12.14 -0.95
C LEU A 26 -2.13 12.53 0.48
N SER A 27 -2.99 13.30 1.14
CA SER A 27 -2.80 13.62 2.55
C SER A 27 -2.91 12.37 3.41
N ALA A 28 -3.93 11.54 3.17
CA ALA A 28 -4.09 10.28 3.90
C ALA A 28 -2.93 9.33 3.61
N GLU A 29 -2.47 9.28 2.37
CA GLU A 29 -1.33 8.45 1.97
C GLU A 29 -0.06 8.87 2.71
N LYS A 30 0.16 10.17 2.84
CA LYS A 30 1.33 10.68 3.55
C LYS A 30 1.34 10.19 4.99
N ASN A 31 0.19 10.13 5.64
CA ASN A 31 0.08 9.65 7.01
C ASN A 31 0.40 8.16 7.12
N ILE A 32 -0.01 7.37 6.13
CA ILE A 32 0.35 5.96 6.07
C ILE A 32 1.85 5.82 5.92
N ARG A 33 2.41 6.49 4.91
CA ARG A 33 3.82 6.36 4.56
C ARG A 33 4.74 6.76 5.72
N GLY A 34 4.38 7.78 6.47
CA GLY A 34 5.18 8.26 7.59
C GLY A 34 4.83 7.64 8.93
N GLY A 35 3.87 6.72 8.95
CA GLY A 35 3.34 6.18 10.20
C GLY A 35 3.92 4.83 10.58
N ALA A 36 3.06 4.00 11.14
CA ALA A 36 3.46 2.72 11.76
C ALA A 36 4.11 1.74 10.79
N ILE A 37 3.85 1.86 9.49
CA ILE A 37 4.43 0.97 8.50
C ILE A 37 5.96 1.03 8.51
N GLN A 38 6.51 2.19 8.84
CA GLN A 38 7.97 2.39 8.88
C GLN A 38 8.66 1.48 9.90
N LYS A 39 7.92 1.05 10.90
CA LYS A 39 8.47 0.25 11.99
C LYS A 39 8.21 -1.25 11.81
N GLN A 40 7.55 -1.64 10.74
CA GLN A 40 7.22 -3.05 10.53
C GLN A 40 8.44 -3.82 10.07
N ALA A 41 8.63 -4.99 10.67
CA ALA A 41 9.72 -5.88 10.26
C ALA A 41 9.51 -6.27 8.80
N GLY A 42 10.56 -6.16 8.00
CA GLY A 42 10.53 -6.55 6.60
C GLY A 42 9.95 -5.53 5.64
N TYR A 43 9.53 -4.36 6.13
CA TYR A 43 9.02 -3.31 5.25
C TYR A 43 10.16 -2.71 4.43
N GLN A 44 9.99 -2.64 3.11
CA GLN A 44 11.00 -2.10 2.22
C GLN A 44 10.56 -0.87 1.44
N GLY A 45 9.28 -0.64 1.30
CA GLY A 45 8.83 0.55 0.60
C GLY A 45 7.39 0.50 0.17
N ARG A 46 6.88 1.68 -0.17
CA ARG A 46 5.51 1.87 -0.61
C ARG A 46 5.49 2.98 -1.63
N ASP A 47 5.05 2.69 -2.84
CA ASP A 47 4.97 3.68 -3.92
C ASP A 47 3.55 3.75 -4.44
N ILE A 48 3.17 4.95 -4.86
CA ILE A 48 1.85 5.20 -5.43
C ILE A 48 2.02 5.65 -6.87
N TYR A 49 1.22 5.05 -7.73
CA TYR A 49 1.16 5.38 -9.15
C TYR A 49 -0.28 5.68 -9.53
N GLN A 50 -0.45 6.51 -10.53
CA GLN A 50 -1.77 6.75 -11.10
C GLN A 50 -1.79 6.29 -12.53
N ASP A 51 -2.81 5.52 -12.89
CA ASP A 51 -3.00 5.05 -14.26
C ASP A 51 -3.54 6.21 -15.12
N VAL A 52 -3.41 6.07 -16.43
CA VAL A 52 -3.90 7.08 -17.38
C VAL A 52 -5.41 7.28 -17.29
N ASP A 53 -6.15 6.30 -16.80
CA ASP A 53 -7.59 6.39 -16.63
C ASP A 53 -7.99 7.04 -15.29
N GLY A 54 -7.01 7.44 -14.47
CA GLY A 54 -7.27 8.08 -13.19
C GLY A 54 -7.33 7.15 -11.99
N SER A 55 -7.31 5.83 -12.21
CA SER A 55 -7.26 4.88 -11.11
C SER A 55 -5.89 4.87 -10.46
N TRP A 56 -5.81 4.30 -9.26
CA TRP A 56 -4.58 4.32 -8.46
C TRP A 56 -4.00 2.93 -8.30
N LEU A 57 -2.68 2.87 -8.17
CA LEU A 57 -1.94 1.65 -7.89
C LEU A 57 -0.96 1.91 -6.77
N ILE A 58 -1.03 1.07 -5.74
CA ILE A 58 -0.04 1.08 -4.67
C ILE A 58 0.80 -0.17 -4.81
N ILE A 59 2.11 -0.02 -4.71
CA ILE A 59 3.04 -1.14 -4.67
C ILE A 59 3.73 -1.14 -3.32
N LEU A 60 3.51 -2.21 -2.55
CA LEU A 60 4.16 -2.43 -1.27
C LEU A 60 5.24 -3.48 -1.43
N ARG A 61 6.41 -3.21 -0.87
CA ARG A 61 7.54 -4.13 -0.95
C ARG A 61 7.90 -4.63 0.44
N TRP A 62 8.08 -5.94 0.53
CA TRP A 62 8.38 -6.63 1.79
C TRP A 62 9.52 -7.62 1.59
N ASP A 63 10.21 -7.96 2.69
CA ASP A 63 11.24 -9.00 2.65
C ASP A 63 10.66 -10.34 2.25
N ASN A 64 9.44 -10.65 2.74
CA ASN A 64 8.82 -11.94 2.52
C ASN A 64 7.31 -11.84 2.72
N LYS A 65 6.63 -12.94 2.42
CA LYS A 65 5.18 -13.04 2.52
C LYS A 65 4.69 -12.84 3.96
N GLU A 66 5.42 -13.40 4.91
CA GLU A 66 5.02 -13.31 6.32
C GLU A 66 4.98 -11.87 6.82
N ALA A 67 5.96 -11.07 6.41
CA ALA A 67 5.99 -9.65 6.77
C ALA A 67 4.78 -8.92 6.18
N ALA A 68 4.44 -9.22 4.93
CA ALA A 68 3.29 -8.62 4.27
C ALA A 68 1.99 -9.00 4.98
N GLU A 69 1.82 -10.27 5.30
CA GLU A 69 0.61 -10.76 5.93
C GLU A 69 0.42 -10.22 7.35
N ALA A 70 1.52 -9.94 8.04
CA ALA A 70 1.45 -9.38 9.38
C ALA A 70 0.93 -7.93 9.37
N TRP A 71 1.15 -7.23 8.28
CA TRP A 71 0.77 -5.81 8.18
C TRP A 71 -0.74 -5.59 8.06
N THR A 72 -1.44 -6.41 7.29
CA THR A 72 -2.86 -6.18 7.00
C THR A 72 -3.73 -6.00 8.26
N PRO A 73 -3.66 -6.92 9.25
CA PRO A 73 -4.48 -6.73 10.45
C PRO A 73 -4.07 -5.50 11.27
N ILE A 74 -2.79 -5.15 11.26
CA ILE A 74 -2.32 -3.95 11.94
C ILE A 74 -2.91 -2.72 11.27
N PHE A 75 -2.79 -2.63 9.95
CA PHE A 75 -3.30 -1.52 9.17
C PHE A 75 -4.77 -1.24 9.46
N MET A 76 -5.57 -2.30 9.54
CA MET A 76 -7.01 -2.15 9.73
C MET A 76 -7.41 -1.62 11.10
N THR A 77 -6.52 -1.69 12.07
CA THR A 77 -6.78 -1.15 13.42
C THR A 77 -6.27 0.27 13.62
N LEU A 78 -5.45 0.77 12.70
CA LEU A 78 -4.85 2.10 12.84
C LEU A 78 -5.81 3.18 12.37
N LYS A 79 -5.78 4.34 13.03
CA LYS A 79 -6.58 5.48 12.61
C LYS A 79 -6.26 5.91 11.19
N GLU A 80 -4.97 5.98 10.87
CA GLU A 80 -4.55 6.35 9.51
C GLU A 80 -5.00 5.33 8.48
N GLY A 81 -5.02 4.04 8.84
CA GLY A 81 -5.51 2.99 7.96
C GLY A 81 -7.00 3.10 7.70
N GLN A 82 -7.77 3.38 8.74
CA GLN A 82 -9.21 3.57 8.63
C GLN A 82 -9.54 4.82 7.83
N ALA A 83 -8.82 5.91 8.08
CA ALA A 83 -9.03 7.16 7.34
C ALA A 83 -8.73 6.95 5.85
N PHE A 84 -7.63 6.27 5.55
CA PHE A 84 -7.25 5.95 4.17
C PHE A 84 -8.33 5.10 3.50
N GLY A 85 -8.73 4.03 4.17
CA GLY A 85 -9.74 3.11 3.64
C GLY A 85 -11.07 3.77 3.38
N SER A 86 -11.44 4.77 4.18
CA SER A 86 -12.71 5.47 4.02
C SER A 86 -12.81 6.25 2.71
N LEU A 87 -11.68 6.50 2.06
CA LEU A 87 -11.63 7.25 0.81
C LEU A 87 -11.74 6.36 -0.43
N LEU A 88 -11.59 5.06 -0.26
CA LEU A 88 -11.53 4.12 -1.37
C LEU A 88 -12.91 3.56 -1.71
N ASP A 89 -13.11 3.37 -3.01
CA ASP A 89 -14.26 2.59 -3.49
C ASP A 89 -13.84 1.13 -3.48
N PHE A 90 -14.21 0.42 -2.42
CA PHE A 90 -13.81 -0.98 -2.26
C PHE A 90 -14.36 -1.91 -3.34
N SER A 91 -15.43 -1.53 -4.00
CA SER A 91 -15.96 -2.35 -5.11
C SER A 91 -14.99 -2.40 -6.28
N SER A 92 -14.12 -1.41 -6.38
CA SER A 92 -13.11 -1.34 -7.44
C SER A 92 -11.77 -1.94 -7.04
N ALA A 93 -11.60 -2.25 -5.75
CA ALA A 93 -10.29 -2.64 -5.22
C ALA A 93 -9.90 -4.05 -5.67
N ARG A 94 -8.64 -4.20 -6.08
CA ARG A 94 -8.06 -5.49 -6.44
C ARG A 94 -6.68 -5.59 -5.83
N GLN A 95 -6.39 -6.75 -5.28
CA GLN A 95 -5.06 -7.04 -4.70
C GLN A 95 -4.40 -8.14 -5.49
N GLU A 96 -3.09 -7.97 -5.73
CA GLU A 96 -2.25 -8.96 -6.37
C GLU A 96 -0.99 -9.11 -5.55
N HIS A 97 -0.45 -10.32 -5.53
CA HIS A 97 0.74 -10.63 -4.74
C HIS A 97 1.72 -11.40 -5.59
N TYR A 98 2.99 -11.04 -5.51
CA TYR A 98 4.02 -11.67 -6.32
C TYR A 98 5.28 -11.89 -5.49
N THR A 99 5.90 -13.04 -5.70
CA THR A 99 7.18 -13.38 -5.08
C THR A 99 8.28 -13.22 -6.13
N LEU A 100 9.39 -12.62 -5.72
CA LEU A 100 10.54 -12.50 -6.61
C LEU A 100 11.11 -13.90 -6.88
N VAL A 101 11.27 -14.24 -8.14
CA VAL A 101 11.74 -15.56 -8.55
C VAL A 101 13.21 -15.55 -8.92
N ASN A 102 13.65 -14.52 -9.62
CA ASN A 102 15.04 -14.44 -10.02
C ASN A 102 15.81 -13.49 -9.09
N PRO A 103 17.05 -13.84 -8.77
CA PRO A 103 17.88 -13.00 -7.93
C PRO A 103 18.29 -11.70 -8.64
#